data_86c12acada70850596d6201b675fffc3
#
_entry.id   86c12acada70850596d6201b675fffc3
#
_cell.length_a   1.000
_cell.length_b   1.000
_cell.length_c   1.000
_cell.angle_alpha   90.00
_cell.angle_beta   90.00
_cell.angle_gamma   90.00
#
_symmetry.space_group_name_H-M   'P 1'
#
loop_
_entity.id
_entity.type
_entity.pdbx_description
1 polymer ?
#
loop_
_entity_poly.entity_id
_entity_poly.type
_entity_poly.pdbx_seq_one_letter_code
_entity_poly.pdbx_strand_id
1 'polypeptide(L)'
;MSEKIKVAIIGCGAIANSAHIPAYMKNEKAEIKYFCDIIPERADAAVEKYGCGKAVYDYHEILNDPELDSVSVCTHNDLHSVIAIDFMRAGKDVLSEKPAARVLSEALEMQRVSHETDRILSIGVCNRFGNAVNHIKDLIDAGELGEVYHVYASFRANRSIPGIGGDFTRKAASGGGALIDWGVHYLDLILYCCGEPKPLTASGEAFC
;
A
#
# COMPACT_ATOMS: atom_id res chain seq x y z
N MET A 1 19.07 -5.05 -23.27
CA MET A 1 18.24 -5.33 -22.07
C MET A 1 17.73 -3.98 -21.62
N SER A 2 16.44 -3.81 -21.36
CA SER A 2 15.92 -2.56 -20.78
C SER A 2 16.55 -2.37 -19.40
N GLU A 3 16.86 -1.12 -19.06
CA GLU A 3 17.33 -0.75 -17.74
C GLU A 3 16.27 -1.15 -16.70
N LYS A 4 16.71 -1.72 -15.57
CA LYS A 4 15.79 -2.12 -14.49
C LYS A 4 15.34 -0.90 -13.71
N ILE A 5 14.09 -0.90 -13.28
CA ILE A 5 13.55 0.10 -12.35
C ILE A 5 14.21 -0.09 -10.98
N LYS A 6 14.86 0.95 -10.48
CA LYS A 6 15.51 0.95 -9.18
C LYS A 6 14.55 1.38 -8.08
N VAL A 7 14.33 0.52 -7.10
CA VAL A 7 13.31 0.68 -6.06
C VAL A 7 13.95 0.82 -4.68
N ALA A 8 13.40 1.69 -3.84
CA ALA A 8 13.69 1.69 -2.42
C ALA A 8 12.50 1.11 -1.64
N ILE A 9 12.79 0.31 -0.62
CA ILE A 9 11.81 -0.20 0.35
C ILE A 9 11.89 0.70 1.58
N ILE A 10 10.82 1.43 1.87
CA ILE A 10 10.71 2.33 3.02
C ILE A 10 9.86 1.64 4.10
N GLY A 11 10.52 1.22 5.17
CA GLY A 11 9.97 0.32 6.19
C GLY A 11 10.28 -1.14 5.88
N CYS A 12 11.20 -1.74 6.65
CA CYS A 12 11.65 -3.14 6.51
C CYS A 12 10.94 -4.08 7.51
N GLY A 13 9.66 -3.77 7.79
CA GLY A 13 8.80 -4.53 8.71
C GLY A 13 8.24 -5.82 8.13
N ALA A 14 7.18 -6.32 8.75
CA ALA A 14 6.56 -7.61 8.40
C ALA A 14 6.03 -7.63 6.96
N ILE A 15 5.28 -6.59 6.55
CA ILE A 15 4.66 -6.55 5.21
C ILE A 15 5.73 -6.45 4.11
N ALA A 16 6.76 -5.66 4.32
CA ALA A 16 7.87 -5.56 3.39
C ALA A 16 8.54 -6.93 3.18
N ASN A 17 8.85 -7.64 4.26
CA ASN A 17 9.52 -8.94 4.22
C ASN A 17 8.65 -10.10 3.72
N SER A 18 7.33 -10.04 3.91
CA SER A 18 6.41 -11.11 3.49
C SER A 18 5.87 -10.95 2.08
N ALA A 19 5.78 -9.72 1.57
CA ALA A 19 5.14 -9.43 0.29
C ALA A 19 6.04 -8.63 -0.67
N HIS A 20 6.40 -7.38 -0.33
CA HIS A 20 7.04 -6.45 -1.27
C HIS A 20 8.42 -6.92 -1.71
N ILE A 21 9.33 -7.17 -0.77
CA ILE A 21 10.70 -7.58 -1.09
C ILE A 21 10.73 -8.89 -1.90
N PRO A 22 10.02 -9.97 -1.48
CA PRO A 22 9.96 -11.18 -2.29
C PRO A 22 9.39 -11.00 -3.70
N ALA A 23 8.44 -10.07 -3.88
CA ALA A 23 7.89 -9.76 -5.19
C ALA A 23 8.93 -9.05 -6.10
N TYR A 24 9.62 -8.05 -5.58
CA TYR A 24 10.70 -7.38 -6.31
C TYR A 24 11.86 -8.32 -6.63
N MET A 25 12.25 -9.19 -5.70
CA MET A 25 13.33 -10.17 -5.94
C MET A 25 13.02 -11.17 -7.06
N LYS A 26 11.74 -11.41 -7.34
CA LYS A 26 11.29 -12.28 -8.45
C LYS A 26 11.07 -11.53 -9.76
N ASN A 27 11.06 -10.19 -9.74
CA ASN A 27 10.76 -9.37 -10.89
C ASN A 27 12.04 -9.00 -11.64
N GLU A 28 12.19 -9.54 -12.85
CA GLU A 28 13.37 -9.28 -13.70
C GLU A 28 13.49 -7.82 -14.17
N LYS A 29 12.40 -7.04 -14.07
CA LYS A 29 12.35 -5.63 -14.51
C LYS A 29 12.66 -4.64 -13.39
N ALA A 30 12.85 -5.11 -12.15
CA ALA A 30 13.12 -4.26 -11.02
C ALA A 30 14.37 -4.72 -10.26
N GLU A 31 14.98 -3.81 -9.53
CA GLU A 31 16.05 -4.11 -8.58
C GLU A 31 15.90 -3.25 -7.33
N ILE A 32 16.15 -3.83 -6.17
CA ILE A 32 16.12 -3.09 -4.91
C ILE A 32 17.47 -2.40 -4.72
N LYS A 33 17.43 -1.06 -4.73
CA LYS A 33 18.62 -0.22 -4.50
C LYS A 33 18.84 0.08 -3.02
N TYR A 34 17.73 0.29 -2.28
CA TYR A 34 17.79 0.68 -0.87
C TYR A 34 16.77 -0.07 -0.01
N PHE A 35 17.20 -0.41 1.20
CA PHE A 35 16.35 -0.79 2.32
C PHE A 35 16.44 0.31 3.37
N CYS A 36 15.33 0.98 3.65
CA CYS A 36 15.27 2.09 4.60
C CYS A 36 14.39 1.72 5.79
N ASP A 37 14.91 1.86 7.00
CA ASP A 37 14.14 1.73 8.24
C ASP A 37 14.78 2.60 9.33
N ILE A 38 13.96 3.29 10.13
CA ILE A 38 14.44 4.08 11.27
C ILE A 38 15.07 3.21 12.38
N ILE A 39 14.83 1.90 12.33
CA ILE A 39 15.48 0.91 13.18
C ILE A 39 16.60 0.28 12.34
N PRO A 40 17.88 0.66 12.56
CA PRO A 40 19.00 0.26 11.72
C PRO A 40 19.09 -1.25 11.52
N GLU A 41 18.85 -2.02 12.57
CA GLU A 41 18.94 -3.47 12.56
C GLU A 41 17.97 -4.12 11.56
N ARG A 42 16.84 -3.48 11.25
CA ARG A 42 15.89 -3.99 10.25
C ARG A 42 16.37 -3.77 8.82
N ALA A 43 16.95 -2.61 8.55
CA ALA A 43 17.51 -2.31 7.24
C ALA A 43 18.75 -3.18 6.97
N ASP A 44 19.64 -3.30 7.94
CA ASP A 44 20.85 -4.14 7.85
C ASP A 44 20.50 -5.63 7.65
N ALA A 45 19.55 -6.14 8.44
CA ALA A 45 19.08 -7.53 8.30
C ALA A 45 18.44 -7.79 6.93
N ALA A 46 17.78 -6.79 6.34
CA ALA A 46 17.21 -6.92 4.99
C ALA A 46 18.35 -7.02 3.94
N VAL A 47 19.37 -6.16 4.02
CA VAL A 47 20.55 -6.23 3.14
C VAL A 47 21.23 -7.59 3.26
N GLU A 48 21.49 -8.07 4.47
CA GLU A 48 22.12 -9.36 4.72
C GLU A 48 21.28 -10.52 4.16
N LYS A 49 19.98 -10.52 4.48
CA LYS A 49 19.06 -11.60 4.09
C LYS A 49 18.87 -11.72 2.58
N TYR A 50 18.75 -10.61 1.88
CA TYR A 50 18.43 -10.61 0.45
C TYR A 50 19.65 -10.45 -0.45
N GLY A 51 20.82 -10.13 0.11
CA GLY A 51 22.10 -10.05 -0.60
C GLY A 51 22.14 -8.96 -1.68
N CYS A 52 21.36 -7.90 -1.53
CA CYS A 52 21.29 -6.78 -2.49
C CYS A 52 20.99 -5.46 -1.77
N GLY A 53 21.07 -4.35 -2.51
CA GLY A 53 20.72 -3.02 -2.01
C GLY A 53 21.72 -2.48 -0.99
N LYS A 54 21.34 -1.35 -0.40
CA LYS A 54 22.08 -0.67 0.69
C LYS A 54 21.14 -0.31 1.81
N ALA A 55 21.58 -0.43 3.06
CA ALA A 55 20.84 0.04 4.22
C ALA A 55 20.90 1.58 4.31
N VAL A 56 19.77 2.18 4.65
CA VAL A 56 19.61 3.61 4.90
C VAL A 56 18.69 3.78 6.11
N TYR A 57 18.92 4.78 6.94
CA TYR A 57 18.21 4.89 8.22
C TYR A 57 17.29 6.12 8.28
N ASP A 58 17.41 7.01 7.30
CA ASP A 58 16.52 8.15 7.06
C ASP A 58 16.21 8.25 5.57
N TYR A 59 14.93 8.16 5.18
CA TYR A 59 14.52 8.21 3.78
C TYR A 59 14.87 9.55 3.09
N HIS A 60 15.08 10.62 3.85
CA HIS A 60 15.49 11.91 3.29
C HIS A 60 16.88 11.85 2.62
N GLU A 61 17.75 10.93 3.02
CA GLU A 61 19.07 10.75 2.43
C GLU A 61 19.01 10.30 0.96
N ILE A 62 17.89 9.66 0.56
CA ILE A 62 17.73 9.09 -0.77
C ILE A 62 16.67 9.81 -1.64
N LEU A 63 15.99 10.84 -1.12
CA LEU A 63 14.98 11.59 -1.86
C LEU A 63 15.49 12.09 -3.21
N ASN A 64 16.68 12.68 -3.21
CA ASN A 64 17.28 13.31 -4.39
C ASN A 64 18.24 12.41 -5.17
N ASP A 65 18.27 11.11 -4.90
CA ASP A 65 19.09 10.19 -5.68
C ASP A 65 18.56 10.09 -7.13
N PRO A 66 19.34 10.55 -8.14
CA PRO A 66 18.88 10.56 -9.54
C PRO A 66 18.71 9.16 -10.14
N GLU A 67 19.31 8.15 -9.52
CA GLU A 67 19.20 6.77 -9.98
C GLU A 67 18.07 6.00 -9.29
N LEU A 68 17.32 6.60 -8.38
CA LEU A 68 16.15 5.99 -7.77
C LEU A 68 14.92 6.34 -8.60
N ASP A 69 14.16 5.34 -9.05
CA ASP A 69 12.99 5.54 -9.90
C ASP A 69 11.70 5.52 -9.09
N SER A 70 11.59 4.60 -8.13
CA SER A 70 10.36 4.36 -7.40
C SER A 70 10.61 3.95 -5.95
N VAL A 71 9.58 4.09 -5.13
CA VAL A 71 9.62 3.64 -3.73
C VAL A 71 8.41 2.80 -3.37
N SER A 72 8.62 1.84 -2.47
CA SER A 72 7.57 1.05 -1.85
C SER A 72 7.46 1.45 -0.38
N VAL A 73 6.39 2.13 -0.01
CA VAL A 73 6.16 2.64 1.35
C VAL A 73 5.43 1.57 2.16
N CYS A 74 6.15 0.97 3.11
CA CYS A 74 5.71 -0.15 3.95
C CYS A 74 5.75 0.21 5.44
N THR A 75 5.53 1.46 5.76
CA THR A 75 5.61 2.04 7.11
C THR A 75 4.28 1.92 7.86
N HIS A 76 4.14 2.64 8.97
CA HIS A 76 2.87 2.82 9.66
C HIS A 76 1.95 3.77 8.91
N ASN A 77 0.63 3.62 9.10
CA ASN A 77 -0.40 4.34 8.34
C ASN A 77 -0.27 5.86 8.38
N ASP A 78 0.21 6.41 9.50
CA ASP A 78 0.41 7.86 9.71
C ASP A 78 1.57 8.46 8.90
N LEU A 79 2.42 7.61 8.36
CA LEU A 79 3.57 8.03 7.56
C LEU A 79 3.36 7.86 6.06
N HIS A 80 2.32 7.14 5.62
CA HIS A 80 2.09 6.85 4.20
C HIS A 80 2.00 8.13 3.37
N SER A 81 1.14 9.07 3.79
CA SER A 81 0.92 10.31 3.04
C SER A 81 2.16 11.20 3.00
N VAL A 82 2.84 11.36 4.14
CA VAL A 82 4.03 12.22 4.25
C VAL A 82 5.14 11.71 3.34
N ILE A 83 5.51 10.44 3.48
CA ILE A 83 6.60 9.82 2.70
C ILE A 83 6.26 9.79 1.21
N ALA A 84 5.02 9.42 0.84
CA ALA A 84 4.60 9.37 -0.55
C ALA A 84 4.67 10.75 -1.22
N ILE A 85 4.20 11.80 -0.54
CA ILE A 85 4.24 13.18 -1.03
C ILE A 85 5.68 13.64 -1.25
N ASP A 86 6.57 13.38 -0.30
CA ASP A 86 7.97 13.78 -0.39
C ASP A 86 8.65 13.13 -1.59
N PHE A 87 8.46 11.82 -1.80
CA PHE A 87 9.05 11.12 -2.94
C PHE A 87 8.45 11.57 -4.29
N MET A 88 7.13 11.79 -4.38
CA MET A 88 6.53 12.30 -5.60
C MET A 88 7.05 13.70 -5.95
N ARG A 89 7.21 14.58 -4.97
CA ARG A 89 7.83 15.90 -5.15
C ARG A 89 9.29 15.82 -5.56
N ALA A 90 10.00 14.77 -5.13
CA ALA A 90 11.36 14.47 -5.57
C ALA A 90 11.41 13.74 -6.94
N GLY A 91 10.29 13.61 -7.64
CA GLY A 91 10.19 13.03 -8.97
C GLY A 91 10.21 11.50 -9.01
N LYS A 92 9.86 10.82 -7.92
CA LYS A 92 9.81 9.35 -7.82
C LYS A 92 8.37 8.84 -7.86
N ASP A 93 8.17 7.68 -8.47
CA ASP A 93 6.91 6.97 -8.43
C ASP A 93 6.73 6.24 -7.09
N VAL A 94 5.50 6.08 -6.63
CA VAL A 94 5.22 5.55 -5.30
C VAL A 94 4.20 4.41 -5.34
N LEU A 95 4.57 3.29 -4.74
CA LEU A 95 3.64 2.25 -4.29
C LEU A 95 3.53 2.37 -2.75
N SER A 96 2.39 2.80 -2.26
CA SER A 96 2.15 2.90 -0.81
C SER A 96 1.27 1.75 -0.33
N GLU A 97 1.59 1.21 0.83
CA GLU A 97 0.69 0.27 1.51
C GLU A 97 -0.66 0.91 1.84
N LYS A 98 -1.64 0.05 2.01
CA LYS A 98 -2.98 0.44 2.48
C LYS A 98 -2.99 0.64 4.01
N PRO A 99 -3.89 1.47 4.53
CA PRO A 99 -4.74 2.43 3.82
C PRO A 99 -3.90 3.52 3.16
N ALA A 100 -4.43 4.18 2.13
CA ALA A 100 -3.70 5.29 1.49
C ALA A 100 -3.25 6.33 2.51
N ALA A 101 -4.16 6.70 3.43
CA ALA A 101 -3.92 7.64 4.50
C ALA A 101 -4.90 7.39 5.66
N ARG A 102 -4.70 8.05 6.81
CA ARG A 102 -5.59 7.96 7.98
C ARG A 102 -6.90 8.72 7.80
N VAL A 103 -6.86 9.81 7.07
CA VAL A 103 -8.00 10.73 6.87
C VAL A 103 -8.08 11.18 5.41
N LEU A 104 -9.30 11.58 5.01
CA LEU A 104 -9.58 11.99 3.63
C LEU A 104 -8.68 13.13 3.13
N SER A 105 -8.41 14.13 3.97
CA SER A 105 -7.58 15.27 3.58
C SER A 105 -6.15 14.88 3.20
N GLU A 106 -5.56 13.90 3.91
CA GLU A 106 -4.24 13.36 3.58
C GLU A 106 -4.28 12.62 2.22
N ALA A 107 -5.31 11.80 1.98
CA ALA A 107 -5.46 11.08 0.72
C ALA A 107 -5.68 12.02 -0.48
N LEU A 108 -6.48 13.08 -0.30
CA LEU A 108 -6.69 14.10 -1.34
C LEU A 108 -5.40 14.87 -1.64
N GLU A 109 -4.58 15.15 -0.64
CA GLU A 109 -3.29 15.79 -0.84
C GLU A 109 -2.32 14.88 -1.62
N MET A 110 -2.27 13.57 -1.30
CA MET A 110 -1.49 12.60 -2.09
C MET A 110 -1.93 12.60 -3.56
N GLN A 111 -3.24 12.55 -3.81
CA GLN A 111 -3.78 12.61 -5.16
C GLN A 111 -3.39 13.91 -5.88
N ARG A 112 -3.56 15.06 -5.20
CA ARG A 112 -3.19 16.37 -5.76
C ARG A 112 -1.71 16.41 -6.17
N VAL A 113 -0.82 15.97 -5.28
CA VAL A 113 0.63 15.96 -5.55
C VAL A 113 0.98 15.00 -6.68
N SER A 114 0.37 13.81 -6.74
CA SER A 114 0.56 12.87 -7.86
C SER A 114 0.23 13.55 -9.21
N HIS A 115 -0.90 14.26 -9.30
CA HIS A 115 -1.29 14.99 -10.51
C HIS A 115 -0.34 16.17 -10.82
N GLU A 116 0.07 16.94 -9.80
CA GLU A 116 0.97 18.10 -9.99
C GLU A 116 2.38 17.71 -10.44
N THR A 117 2.87 16.59 -9.96
CA THR A 117 4.23 16.12 -10.25
C THR A 117 4.27 15.15 -11.44
N ASP A 118 3.13 14.75 -11.97
CA ASP A 118 3.00 13.71 -13.00
C ASP A 118 3.72 12.41 -12.58
N ARG A 119 3.56 12.03 -11.28
CA ARG A 119 4.12 10.80 -10.72
C ARG A 119 3.04 9.80 -10.44
N ILE A 120 3.35 8.52 -10.64
CA ILE A 120 2.45 7.42 -10.36
C ILE A 120 2.35 7.23 -8.86
N LEU A 121 1.12 7.32 -8.35
CA LEU A 121 0.76 6.90 -7.00
C LEU A 121 -0.12 5.65 -7.09
N SER A 122 0.35 4.54 -6.57
CA SER A 122 -0.41 3.29 -6.45
C SER A 122 -0.59 2.92 -4.99
N ILE A 123 -1.79 2.45 -4.64
CA ILE A 123 -2.10 1.98 -3.28
C ILE A 123 -2.18 0.46 -3.26
N GLY A 124 -1.60 -0.17 -2.24
CA GLY A 124 -1.45 -1.61 -2.08
C GLY A 124 -2.75 -2.39 -1.80
N VAL A 125 -3.84 -2.10 -2.50
CA VAL A 125 -5.09 -2.87 -2.43
C VAL A 125 -5.01 -4.12 -3.31
N CYS A 126 -4.10 -5.01 -2.96
CA CYS A 126 -3.65 -6.13 -3.78
C CYS A 126 -4.71 -7.19 -4.11
N ASN A 127 -5.83 -7.22 -3.40
CA ASN A 127 -6.87 -8.23 -3.59
C ASN A 127 -7.53 -8.18 -4.98
N ARG A 128 -7.48 -7.04 -5.68
CA ARG A 128 -7.94 -6.91 -7.08
C ARG A 128 -7.25 -7.87 -8.04
N PHE A 129 -6.03 -8.32 -7.71
CA PHE A 129 -5.23 -9.21 -8.56
C PHE A 129 -5.47 -10.70 -8.27
N GLY A 130 -6.41 -11.03 -7.37
CA GLY A 130 -6.77 -12.41 -7.07
C GLY A 130 -7.58 -13.06 -8.18
N ASN A 131 -7.23 -14.29 -8.58
CA ASN A 131 -7.92 -15.01 -9.67
C ASN A 131 -9.44 -15.14 -9.42
N ALA A 132 -9.85 -15.41 -8.18
CA ALA A 132 -11.27 -15.52 -7.83
C ALA A 132 -12.01 -14.19 -8.00
N VAL A 133 -11.38 -13.08 -7.62
CA VAL A 133 -11.95 -11.73 -7.77
C VAL A 133 -12.09 -11.37 -9.24
N ASN A 134 -11.06 -11.63 -10.04
CA ASN A 134 -11.11 -11.37 -11.48
C ASN A 134 -12.19 -12.22 -12.16
N HIS A 135 -12.34 -13.50 -11.77
CA HIS A 135 -13.42 -14.33 -12.31
C HIS A 135 -14.82 -13.79 -11.95
N ILE A 136 -15.03 -13.33 -10.71
CA ILE A 136 -16.30 -12.68 -10.31
C ILE A 136 -16.54 -11.41 -11.15
N LYS A 137 -15.50 -10.60 -11.33
CA LYS A 137 -15.59 -9.39 -12.15
C LYS A 137 -15.93 -9.71 -13.60
N ASP A 138 -15.30 -10.73 -14.19
CA ASP A 138 -15.58 -11.18 -15.56
C ASP A 138 -17.05 -11.61 -15.73
N LEU A 139 -17.62 -12.33 -14.76
CA LEU A 139 -19.04 -12.72 -14.77
C LEU A 139 -19.99 -11.51 -14.69
N ILE A 140 -19.64 -10.52 -13.86
CA ILE A 140 -20.40 -9.28 -13.73
C ILE A 140 -20.33 -8.48 -15.05
N ASP A 141 -19.14 -8.29 -15.59
CA ASP A 141 -18.90 -7.53 -16.82
C ASP A 141 -19.55 -8.18 -18.04
N ALA A 142 -19.63 -9.53 -18.07
CA ALA A 142 -20.35 -10.29 -19.09
C ALA A 142 -21.89 -10.25 -18.94
N GLY A 143 -22.39 -9.66 -17.84
CA GLY A 143 -23.82 -9.61 -17.55
C GLY A 143 -24.46 -10.94 -17.12
N GLU A 144 -23.64 -11.96 -16.81
CA GLU A 144 -24.11 -13.29 -16.43
C GLU A 144 -24.86 -13.30 -15.09
N LEU A 145 -24.57 -12.32 -14.22
CA LEU A 145 -25.25 -12.16 -12.94
C LEU A 145 -26.44 -11.17 -13.01
N GLY A 146 -26.71 -10.60 -14.20
CA GLY A 146 -27.71 -9.54 -14.36
C GLY A 146 -27.29 -8.27 -13.64
N GLU A 147 -28.28 -7.46 -13.23
CA GLU A 147 -28.03 -6.23 -12.48
C GLU A 147 -27.65 -6.54 -11.03
N VAL A 148 -26.43 -6.17 -10.63
CA VAL A 148 -25.98 -6.30 -9.26
C VAL A 148 -26.53 -5.17 -8.42
N TYR A 149 -27.56 -5.44 -7.63
CA TYR A 149 -28.26 -4.47 -6.79
C TYR A 149 -27.89 -4.56 -5.29
N HIS A 150 -27.21 -5.61 -4.88
CA HIS A 150 -26.80 -5.82 -3.49
C HIS A 150 -25.52 -6.63 -3.41
N VAL A 151 -24.61 -6.21 -2.52
CA VAL A 151 -23.39 -6.96 -2.21
C VAL A 151 -23.28 -7.12 -0.69
N TYR A 152 -23.03 -8.32 -0.25
CA TYR A 152 -22.74 -8.62 1.15
C TYR A 152 -21.29 -9.09 1.28
N ALA A 153 -20.50 -8.40 2.09
CA ALA A 153 -19.16 -8.82 2.44
C ALA A 153 -19.04 -9.01 3.95
N SER A 154 -18.57 -10.16 4.37
CA SER A 154 -18.30 -10.49 5.77
C SER A 154 -16.88 -10.96 5.93
N PHE A 155 -16.20 -10.36 6.87
CA PHE A 155 -14.82 -10.68 7.18
C PHE A 155 -14.67 -10.92 8.67
N ARG A 156 -14.02 -12.02 9.00
CA ARG A 156 -13.72 -12.42 10.37
C ARG A 156 -12.33 -13.05 10.39
N ALA A 157 -11.48 -12.60 11.29
CA ALA A 157 -10.19 -13.22 11.51
C ALA A 157 -9.96 -13.50 12.99
N ASN A 158 -9.48 -14.71 13.28
CA ASN A 158 -9.10 -15.08 14.63
C ASN A 158 -7.64 -14.65 14.85
N ARG A 159 -7.39 -13.87 15.91
CA ARG A 159 -6.04 -13.41 16.32
C ARG A 159 -5.25 -12.69 15.22
N SER A 160 -5.93 -11.91 14.38
CA SER A 160 -5.30 -11.21 13.26
C SER A 160 -4.90 -9.77 13.56
N ILE A 161 -4.95 -9.33 14.82
CA ILE A 161 -4.51 -7.99 15.18
C ILE A 161 -2.98 -8.00 15.22
N PRO A 162 -2.30 -7.36 14.24
CA PRO A 162 -0.85 -7.31 14.22
C PRO A 162 -0.37 -6.39 15.34
N GLY A 163 0.69 -6.83 16.07
CA GLY A 163 1.37 -5.97 17.03
C GLY A 163 0.49 -5.46 18.15
N ILE A 164 -0.22 -6.33 18.86
CA ILE A 164 -1.00 -5.93 20.07
C ILE A 164 -0.10 -5.09 20.99
N GLY A 165 -0.57 -3.87 21.35
CA GLY A 165 0.19 -2.91 22.15
C GLY A 165 1.12 -1.99 21.36
N GLY A 166 1.30 -2.21 20.04
CA GLY A 166 2.07 -1.34 19.14
C GLY A 166 1.21 -0.25 18.47
N ASP A 167 1.82 0.46 17.53
CA ASP A 167 1.21 1.57 16.79
C ASP A 167 -0.05 1.17 16.02
N PHE A 168 -0.13 -0.08 15.59
CA PHE A 168 -1.29 -0.62 14.87
C PHE A 168 -2.58 -0.62 15.70
N THR A 169 -2.46 -0.69 17.04
CA THR A 169 -3.61 -0.65 17.97
C THR A 169 -3.87 0.73 18.56
N ARG A 170 -3.05 1.74 18.19
CA ARG A 170 -3.26 3.13 18.60
C ARG A 170 -3.99 3.89 17.50
N LYS A 171 -5.19 4.40 17.79
CA LYS A 171 -6.02 5.13 16.84
C LYS A 171 -5.28 6.32 16.17
N ALA A 172 -4.43 7.01 16.92
CA ALA A 172 -3.66 8.13 16.40
C ALA A 172 -2.69 7.73 15.26
N ALA A 173 -2.11 6.53 15.33
CA ALA A 173 -1.20 6.02 14.32
C ALA A 173 -1.93 5.23 13.21
N SER A 174 -2.90 4.39 13.59
CA SER A 174 -3.62 3.53 12.65
C SER A 174 -4.74 4.24 11.88
N GLY A 175 -5.29 5.33 12.42
CA GLY A 175 -6.45 6.03 11.86
C GLY A 175 -7.81 5.44 12.26
N GLY A 176 -7.86 4.17 12.65
CA GLY A 176 -9.10 3.49 13.06
C GLY A 176 -8.89 2.01 13.35
N GLY A 177 -10.01 1.28 13.44
CA GLY A 177 -10.03 -0.15 13.75
C GLY A 177 -10.10 -1.04 12.50
N ALA A 178 -10.85 -2.15 12.63
CA ALA A 178 -10.95 -3.20 11.61
C ALA A 178 -11.42 -2.68 10.23
N LEU A 179 -12.22 -1.63 10.17
CA LEU A 179 -12.66 -1.05 8.90
C LEU A 179 -11.50 -0.41 8.12
N ILE A 180 -10.61 0.29 8.82
CA ILE A 180 -9.42 0.91 8.20
C ILE A 180 -8.39 -0.14 7.79
N ASP A 181 -8.22 -1.19 8.60
CA ASP A 181 -7.20 -2.21 8.34
C ASP A 181 -7.64 -3.22 7.27
N TRP A 182 -8.78 -3.88 7.49
CA TRP A 182 -9.28 -4.94 6.59
C TRP A 182 -10.45 -4.49 5.72
N GLY A 183 -11.32 -3.66 6.27
CA GLY A 183 -12.51 -3.22 5.55
C GLY A 183 -12.19 -2.48 4.27
N VAL A 184 -11.06 -1.77 4.21
CA VAL A 184 -10.58 -1.09 3.00
C VAL A 184 -10.39 -2.06 1.83
N HIS A 185 -9.90 -3.28 2.06
CA HIS A 185 -9.76 -4.29 1.01
C HIS A 185 -11.10 -4.75 0.44
N TYR A 186 -12.10 -4.97 1.31
CA TYR A 186 -13.41 -5.44 0.87
C TYR A 186 -14.23 -4.33 0.22
N LEU A 187 -14.12 -3.12 0.74
CA LEU A 187 -14.76 -1.96 0.11
C LEU A 187 -14.19 -1.72 -1.29
N ASP A 188 -12.88 -1.79 -1.43
CA ASP A 188 -12.20 -1.70 -2.73
C ASP A 188 -12.64 -2.79 -3.71
N LEU A 189 -12.75 -4.04 -3.25
CA LEU A 189 -13.23 -5.15 -4.07
C LEU A 189 -14.66 -4.95 -4.55
N ILE A 190 -15.55 -4.48 -3.67
CA ILE A 190 -16.95 -4.20 -4.03
C ILE A 190 -16.99 -3.13 -5.12
N LEU A 191 -16.29 -2.01 -4.92
CA LEU A 191 -16.24 -0.93 -5.90
C LEU A 191 -15.66 -1.42 -7.23
N TYR A 192 -14.54 -2.15 -7.19
CA TYR A 192 -13.88 -2.69 -8.37
C TYR A 192 -14.76 -3.66 -9.16
N CYS A 193 -15.41 -4.61 -8.48
CA CYS A 193 -16.25 -5.60 -9.14
C CYS A 193 -17.53 -4.99 -9.72
N CYS A 194 -18.10 -3.97 -9.05
CA CYS A 194 -19.34 -3.32 -9.50
C CYS A 194 -19.14 -2.15 -10.46
N GLY A 195 -17.95 -1.94 -11.02
CA GLY A 195 -17.68 -0.89 -12.01
C GLY A 195 -17.59 0.51 -11.38
N GLU A 196 -17.10 0.60 -10.15
CA GLU A 196 -16.84 1.85 -9.41
C GLU A 196 -18.09 2.75 -9.25
N PRO A 197 -19.18 2.22 -8.70
CA PRO A 197 -20.40 3.01 -8.54
C PRO A 197 -20.15 4.19 -7.60
N LYS A 198 -20.80 5.33 -7.88
CA LYS A 198 -20.70 6.52 -7.04
C LYS A 198 -21.48 6.30 -5.73
N PRO A 199 -20.86 6.30 -4.54
CA PRO A 199 -21.56 6.20 -3.28
C PRO A 199 -22.46 7.41 -3.06
N LEU A 200 -23.68 7.18 -2.57
CA LEU A 200 -24.65 8.24 -2.26
C LEU A 200 -24.77 8.47 -0.75
N THR A 201 -24.82 7.40 0.01
CA THR A 201 -24.94 7.44 1.47
C THR A 201 -24.06 6.37 2.10
N ALA A 202 -23.63 6.61 3.33
CA ALA A 202 -22.99 5.62 4.17
C ALA A 202 -23.55 5.70 5.59
N SER A 203 -23.74 4.54 6.22
CA SER A 203 -24.11 4.43 7.64
C SER A 203 -23.29 3.31 8.27
N GLY A 204 -23.05 3.40 9.57
CA GLY A 204 -22.29 2.38 10.27
C GLY A 204 -22.35 2.54 11.77
N GLU A 205 -22.06 1.47 12.49
CA GLU A 205 -21.92 1.42 13.92
C GLU A 205 -20.55 0.83 14.29
N ALA A 206 -19.96 1.34 15.35
CA ALA A 206 -18.72 0.81 15.91
C ALA A 206 -18.89 0.60 17.41
N PHE A 207 -18.37 -0.51 17.89
CA PHE A 207 -18.37 -0.87 19.30
C PHE A 207 -16.95 -0.74 19.85
N CYS A 208 -16.81 -0.11 21.02
CA CYS A 208 -15.53 0.08 21.73
C CYS A 208 -15.48 -0.83 22.95
#